data_291a027b56e773eda08216f6251b9771
#
_entry.id   291a027b56e773eda08216f6251b9771
#
_cell.length_a   1.000
_cell.length_b   1.000
_cell.length_c   1.000
_cell.angle_alpha   90.00
_cell.angle_beta   90.00
_cell.angle_gamma   90.00
#
_symmetry.space_group_name_H-M   'P 1'
#
loop_
_entity.id
_entity.type
_entity.pdbx_description
1 polymer ?
#
loop_
_entity_poly.entity_id
_entity_poly.type
_entity_poly.pdbx_seq_one_letter_code
_entity_poly.pdbx_strand_id
1 'polypeptide(L)'
;AAEFAGEKIFFRPVKPTDENMEREFFYSLSDESVYYRFFNRIKSLPHEKLQPLVNIDYRDEMAIVALKGEPGMEFMVVIARFMVNPSTNIAEAAFLVHDDWQRKGIGTFLLRKLIGIALEMGIKGFSAEVLAENKKMMYVFHKSGYPVEVKLEDGVYSIYIDFTKGKSK
;
A
#
# COMPACT_ATOMS: atom_id res chain seq x y z
N ALA A 1 14.27 10.15 4.00
CA ALA A 1 14.89 8.95 3.45
C ALA A 1 15.13 7.93 4.55
N ALA A 2 15.03 6.66 4.21
CA ALA A 2 15.34 5.55 5.11
C ALA A 2 16.20 4.53 4.36
N GLU A 3 16.85 3.64 5.10
CA GLU A 3 17.71 2.64 4.49
C GLU A 3 17.09 1.25 4.67
N PHE A 4 17.03 0.48 3.57
CA PHE A 4 16.55 -0.89 3.56
C PHE A 4 17.49 -1.74 2.73
N ALA A 5 17.95 -2.86 3.28
CA ALA A 5 18.89 -3.77 2.61
C ALA A 5 20.12 -3.05 2.07
N GLY A 6 20.61 -2.03 2.79
CA GLY A 6 21.80 -1.28 2.42
C GLY A 6 21.58 -0.18 1.38
N GLU A 7 20.34 0.06 0.97
CA GLU A 7 20.03 1.06 -0.04
C GLU A 7 19.12 2.15 0.51
N LYS A 8 19.33 3.38 0.05
CA LYS A 8 18.51 4.52 0.45
C LYS A 8 17.20 4.51 -0.34
N ILE A 9 16.10 4.62 0.40
CA ILE A 9 14.76 4.69 -0.18
C ILE A 9 14.14 6.02 0.22
N PHE A 10 13.57 6.72 -0.75
CA PHE A 10 12.93 8.01 -0.55
C PHE A 10 11.42 7.84 -0.60
N PHE A 11 10.72 8.51 0.27
CA PHE A 11 9.27 8.42 0.38
C PHE A 11 8.66 9.78 0.12
N ARG A 12 7.62 9.83 -0.70
CA ARG A 12 6.86 11.04 -0.95
C ARG A 12 5.45 10.73 -1.44
N PRO A 13 4.53 11.71 -1.35
CA PRO A 13 3.20 11.53 -1.95
C PRO A 13 3.28 11.35 -3.46
N VAL A 14 2.32 10.60 -4.00
CA VAL A 14 2.16 10.40 -5.44
C VAL A 14 1.75 11.71 -6.11
N LYS A 15 2.27 11.95 -7.31
CA LYS A 15 1.94 13.11 -8.16
C LYS A 15 1.36 12.63 -9.49
N PRO A 16 0.53 13.46 -10.16
CA PRO A 16 0.04 13.11 -11.49
C PRO A 16 1.15 12.81 -12.51
N THR A 17 2.31 13.46 -12.35
CA THR A 17 3.47 13.24 -13.21
C THR A 17 4.13 11.88 -13.00
N ASP A 18 3.70 11.09 -12.02
CA ASP A 18 4.24 9.76 -11.73
C ASP A 18 3.62 8.66 -12.60
N GLU A 19 2.71 8.98 -13.52
CA GLU A 19 2.00 7.98 -14.31
C GLU A 19 2.96 7.02 -15.03
N ASN A 20 3.99 7.54 -15.72
CA ASN A 20 4.94 6.69 -16.42
C ASN A 20 5.74 5.81 -15.47
N MET A 21 6.14 6.34 -14.33
CA MET A 21 6.87 5.59 -13.31
C MET A 21 6.01 4.46 -12.75
N GLU A 22 4.73 4.72 -12.48
CA GLU A 22 3.82 3.69 -11.98
C GLU A 22 3.54 2.63 -13.05
N ARG A 23 3.47 3.02 -14.34
CA ARG A 23 3.33 2.06 -15.45
C ARG A 23 4.55 1.14 -15.50
N GLU A 24 5.76 1.70 -15.44
CA GLU A 24 6.99 0.90 -15.43
C GLU A 24 7.04 -0.04 -14.23
N PHE A 25 6.62 0.45 -13.08
CA PHE A 25 6.53 -0.34 -11.87
C PHE A 25 5.58 -1.53 -12.05
N PHE A 26 4.39 -1.28 -12.58
CA PHE A 26 3.39 -2.33 -12.83
C PHE A 26 3.97 -3.42 -13.73
N TYR A 27 4.61 -3.04 -14.84
CA TYR A 27 5.14 -4.01 -15.78
C TYR A 27 6.39 -4.74 -15.28
N SER A 28 7.02 -4.23 -14.23
CA SER A 28 8.17 -4.90 -13.59
C SER A 28 7.76 -5.97 -12.59
N LEU A 29 6.48 -6.03 -12.23
CA LEU A 29 5.97 -6.96 -11.22
C LEU A 29 5.72 -8.35 -11.80
N SER A 30 5.84 -9.38 -10.94
CA SER A 30 5.43 -10.73 -11.33
C SER A 30 3.91 -10.80 -11.49
N ASP A 31 3.44 -11.79 -12.25
CA ASP A 31 2.00 -12.07 -12.39
C ASP A 31 1.37 -12.35 -11.03
N GLU A 32 2.09 -13.02 -10.14
CA GLU A 32 1.62 -13.31 -8.78
C GLU A 32 1.38 -12.02 -7.99
N SER A 33 2.31 -11.08 -8.00
CA SER A 33 2.17 -9.80 -7.28
C SER A 33 0.98 -8.99 -7.81
N VAL A 34 0.79 -8.96 -9.12
CA VAL A 34 -0.35 -8.27 -9.74
C VAL A 34 -1.65 -8.95 -9.33
N TYR A 35 -1.70 -10.28 -9.39
CA TYR A 35 -2.89 -11.05 -8.97
C TYR A 35 -3.23 -10.78 -7.51
N TYR A 36 -2.23 -10.80 -6.62
CA TYR A 36 -2.47 -10.58 -5.19
C TYR A 36 -3.02 -9.19 -4.91
N ARG A 37 -2.61 -8.18 -5.70
CA ARG A 37 -3.08 -6.81 -5.49
C ARG A 37 -4.47 -6.56 -6.06
N PHE A 38 -4.75 -7.08 -7.27
CA PHE A 38 -5.97 -6.77 -8.01
C PHE A 38 -6.99 -7.91 -8.01
N PHE A 39 -6.63 -9.08 -7.49
CA PHE A 39 -7.45 -10.30 -7.48
C PHE A 39 -7.81 -10.80 -8.88
N ASN A 40 -7.12 -10.29 -9.90
CA ASN A 40 -7.31 -10.63 -11.30
C ASN A 40 -5.97 -10.65 -12.01
N ARG A 41 -5.90 -11.43 -13.10
CA ARG A 41 -4.74 -11.41 -13.97
C ARG A 41 -4.87 -10.24 -14.93
N ILE A 42 -4.15 -9.16 -14.63
CA ILE A 42 -4.16 -7.96 -15.45
C ILE A 42 -2.90 -7.95 -16.30
N LYS A 43 -3.06 -7.88 -17.63
CA LYS A 43 -1.93 -7.91 -18.56
C LYS A 43 -1.47 -6.53 -18.98
N SER A 44 -2.31 -5.53 -18.86
CA SER A 44 -1.96 -4.16 -19.24
C SER A 44 -2.64 -3.16 -18.33
N LEU A 45 -2.01 -2.01 -18.19
CA LEU A 45 -2.52 -0.91 -17.40
C LEU A 45 -2.54 0.34 -18.28
N PRO A 46 -3.61 0.53 -19.08
CA PRO A 46 -3.71 1.68 -19.99
C PRO A 46 -3.89 2.98 -19.23
N HIS A 47 -3.66 4.10 -19.92
CA HIS A 47 -3.72 5.43 -19.34
C HIS A 47 -5.03 5.70 -18.57
N GLU A 48 -6.17 5.28 -19.07
CA GLU A 48 -7.47 5.50 -18.41
C GLU A 48 -7.57 4.83 -17.05
N LYS A 49 -6.86 3.72 -16.86
CA LYS A 49 -6.83 3.01 -15.57
C LYS A 49 -5.71 3.51 -14.67
N LEU A 50 -4.63 4.01 -15.26
CA LEU A 50 -3.48 4.53 -14.52
C LEU A 50 -3.75 5.91 -13.95
N GLN A 51 -4.42 6.75 -14.71
CA GLN A 51 -4.65 8.14 -14.33
C GLN A 51 -5.29 8.30 -12.95
N PRO A 52 -6.36 7.56 -12.60
CA PRO A 52 -6.92 7.69 -11.25
C PRO A 52 -5.97 7.29 -10.13
N LEU A 53 -4.98 6.44 -10.42
CA LEU A 53 -4.03 5.98 -9.42
C LEU A 53 -2.99 7.05 -9.08
N VAL A 54 -2.75 8.01 -9.95
CA VAL A 54 -1.78 9.09 -9.74
C VAL A 54 -2.44 10.44 -9.50
N ASN A 55 -3.70 10.62 -9.91
CA ASN A 55 -4.47 11.84 -9.67
C ASN A 55 -5.25 11.70 -8.36
N ILE A 56 -4.55 11.87 -7.25
CA ILE A 56 -5.09 11.64 -5.92
C ILE A 56 -5.74 12.92 -5.39
N ASP A 57 -6.98 12.79 -4.90
CA ASP A 57 -7.62 13.83 -4.12
C ASP A 57 -7.21 13.63 -2.66
N TYR A 58 -6.23 14.39 -2.21
CA TYR A 58 -5.66 14.24 -0.87
C TYR A 58 -6.60 14.66 0.26
N ARG A 59 -7.89 14.84 -0.02
CA ARG A 59 -8.92 15.05 0.99
C ARG A 59 -9.33 13.72 1.63
N ASP A 60 -9.68 12.73 0.80
CA ASP A 60 -10.18 11.42 1.25
C ASP A 60 -9.26 10.27 0.85
N GLU A 61 -8.17 10.56 0.17
CA GLU A 61 -7.22 9.57 -0.30
C GLU A 61 -5.81 9.98 0.10
N MET A 62 -4.96 8.98 0.28
CA MET A 62 -3.53 9.17 0.48
C MET A 62 -2.80 8.10 -0.30
N ALA A 63 -1.74 8.48 -0.99
CA ALA A 63 -0.88 7.54 -1.68
C ALA A 63 0.57 7.98 -1.53
N ILE A 64 1.43 7.06 -1.09
CA ILE A 64 2.86 7.30 -0.90
C ILE A 64 3.63 6.30 -1.74
N VAL A 65 4.64 6.81 -2.44
CA VAL A 65 5.58 5.98 -3.19
C VAL A 65 6.90 5.88 -2.46
N ALA A 66 7.51 4.72 -2.56
CA ALA A 66 8.89 4.50 -2.16
C ALA A 66 9.74 4.41 -3.42
N LEU A 67 10.77 5.24 -3.50
CA LEU A 67 11.59 5.41 -4.69
C LEU A 67 13.05 5.08 -4.41
N LYS A 68 13.70 4.46 -5.38
CA LYS A 68 15.11 4.17 -5.37
C LYS A 68 15.75 4.78 -6.62
N GLY A 69 16.99 5.23 -6.48
CA GLY A 69 17.79 5.73 -7.60
C GLY A 69 18.16 7.19 -7.46
N GLU A 70 19.01 7.65 -8.38
CA GLU A 70 19.47 9.03 -8.40
C GLU A 70 18.37 9.97 -8.88
N PRO A 71 18.40 11.25 -8.46
CA PRO A 71 17.42 12.24 -8.92
C PRO A 71 17.27 12.25 -10.45
N GLY A 72 16.02 12.14 -10.93
CA GLY A 72 15.73 12.10 -12.36
C GLY A 72 15.80 10.70 -12.96
N MET A 73 16.34 9.72 -12.23
CA MET A 73 16.43 8.33 -12.68
C MET A 73 15.81 7.37 -11.66
N GLU A 74 14.87 7.87 -10.89
CA GLU A 74 14.23 7.08 -9.84
C GLU A 74 13.25 6.06 -10.42
N PHE A 75 13.09 4.95 -9.70
CA PHE A 75 12.03 4.00 -9.99
C PHE A 75 11.29 3.62 -8.72
N MET A 76 10.06 3.22 -8.89
CA MET A 76 9.15 2.91 -7.81
C MET A 76 9.40 1.48 -7.31
N VAL A 77 9.53 1.31 -6.01
CA VAL A 77 9.67 -0.02 -5.40
C VAL A 77 8.46 -0.41 -4.58
N VAL A 78 7.71 0.54 -4.07
CA VAL A 78 6.45 0.30 -3.35
C VAL A 78 5.51 1.46 -3.61
N ILE A 79 4.22 1.15 -3.72
CA ILE A 79 3.16 2.15 -3.61
C ILE A 79 2.17 1.68 -2.55
N ALA A 80 1.85 2.56 -1.62
CA ALA A 80 0.92 2.28 -0.54
C ALA A 80 -0.13 3.38 -0.52
N ARG A 81 -1.40 3.00 -0.34
CA ARG A 81 -2.50 3.97 -0.39
C ARG A 81 -3.64 3.60 0.54
N PHE A 82 -4.43 4.61 0.90
CA PHE A 82 -5.73 4.37 1.51
C PHE A 82 -6.77 5.33 0.96
N MET A 83 -8.02 4.92 1.02
CA MET A 83 -9.17 5.73 0.64
C MET A 83 -10.19 5.70 1.77
N VAL A 84 -10.59 6.87 2.25
CA VAL A 84 -11.52 6.99 3.37
C VAL A 84 -12.95 6.82 2.89
N ASN A 85 -13.74 6.04 3.63
CA ASN A 85 -15.18 6.03 3.49
C ASN A 85 -15.75 7.06 4.47
N PRO A 86 -16.28 8.20 3.99
CA PRO A 86 -16.78 9.25 4.89
C PRO A 86 -17.92 8.82 5.80
N SER A 87 -18.70 7.80 5.37
CA SER A 87 -19.83 7.32 6.17
C SER A 87 -19.39 6.56 7.41
N THR A 88 -18.26 5.86 7.36
CA THR A 88 -17.77 5.04 8.47
C THR A 88 -16.53 5.62 9.13
N ASN A 89 -15.85 6.53 8.44
CA ASN A 89 -14.53 7.06 8.83
C ASN A 89 -13.47 5.96 8.97
N ILE A 90 -13.62 4.92 8.16
CA ILE A 90 -12.65 3.82 8.01
C ILE A 90 -12.07 3.94 6.61
N ALA A 91 -10.76 3.74 6.48
CA ALA A 91 -10.10 3.80 5.18
C ALA A 91 -9.72 2.41 4.70
N GLU A 92 -9.91 2.17 3.41
CA GLU A 92 -9.43 0.95 2.76
C GLU A 92 -7.98 1.15 2.36
N ALA A 93 -7.11 0.26 2.81
CA ALA A 93 -5.68 0.33 2.55
C ALA A 93 -5.26 -0.72 1.53
N ALA A 94 -4.31 -0.38 0.68
CA ALA A 94 -3.77 -1.29 -0.31
C ALA A 94 -2.28 -1.02 -0.53
N PHE A 95 -1.52 -2.10 -0.72
CA PHE A 95 -0.06 -2.05 -0.87
C PHE A 95 0.35 -2.87 -2.07
N LEU A 96 1.34 -2.39 -2.80
CA LEU A 96 1.95 -3.11 -3.90
C LEU A 96 3.46 -2.95 -3.79
N VAL A 97 4.17 -4.05 -3.55
CA VAL A 97 5.61 -4.07 -3.31
C VAL A 97 6.28 -4.81 -4.46
N HIS A 98 7.31 -4.19 -5.06
CA HIS A 98 8.11 -4.85 -6.09
C HIS A 98 8.66 -6.17 -5.53
N ASP A 99 8.68 -7.21 -6.35
CA ASP A 99 9.05 -8.56 -5.92
C ASP A 99 10.43 -8.61 -5.24
N ASP A 100 11.40 -7.87 -5.79
CA ASP A 100 12.76 -7.82 -5.25
C ASP A 100 12.85 -7.07 -3.91
N TRP A 101 11.79 -6.36 -3.51
CA TRP A 101 11.77 -5.55 -2.30
C TRP A 101 10.83 -6.09 -1.23
N GLN A 102 10.22 -7.24 -1.47
CA GLN A 102 9.39 -7.91 -0.48
C GLN A 102 10.25 -8.50 0.64
N ARG A 103 9.67 -8.62 1.83
CA ARG A 103 10.33 -9.15 3.04
C ARG A 103 11.55 -8.35 3.52
N LYS A 104 11.67 -7.08 3.15
CA LYS A 104 12.76 -6.20 3.58
C LYS A 104 12.33 -5.13 4.58
N GLY A 105 11.08 -5.21 5.06
CA GLY A 105 10.55 -4.30 6.07
C GLY A 105 9.93 -3.02 5.53
N ILE A 106 9.97 -2.78 4.21
CA ILE A 106 9.42 -1.55 3.63
C ILE A 106 7.90 -1.50 3.76
N GLY A 107 7.22 -2.62 3.53
CA GLY A 107 5.77 -2.68 3.66
C GLY A 107 5.30 -2.33 5.06
N THR A 108 5.93 -2.90 6.07
CA THR A 108 5.62 -2.60 7.47
C THR A 108 5.91 -1.15 7.81
N PHE A 109 7.04 -0.63 7.33
CA PHE A 109 7.41 0.77 7.54
C PHE A 109 6.34 1.71 6.94
N LEU A 110 5.92 1.45 5.70
CA LEU A 110 4.91 2.27 5.04
C LEU A 110 3.54 2.14 5.69
N LEU A 111 3.16 0.94 6.13
CA LEU A 111 1.90 0.76 6.84
C LEU A 111 1.87 1.64 8.09
N ARG A 112 2.93 1.61 8.88
CA ARG A 112 3.00 2.43 10.10
C ARG A 112 3.00 3.93 9.79
N LYS A 113 3.64 4.32 8.69
CA LYS A 113 3.63 5.71 8.24
C LYS A 113 2.22 6.15 7.83
N LEU A 114 1.50 5.31 7.07
CA LEU A 114 0.12 5.59 6.68
C LEU A 114 -0.80 5.64 7.90
N ILE A 115 -0.60 4.77 8.89
CA ILE A 115 -1.37 4.79 10.12
C ILE A 115 -1.17 6.11 10.86
N GLY A 116 0.06 6.61 10.93
CA GLY A 116 0.35 7.91 11.54
C GLY A 116 -0.40 9.04 10.88
N ILE A 117 -0.42 9.04 9.54
CA ILE A 117 -1.16 10.04 8.76
C ILE A 117 -2.67 9.91 9.00
N ALA A 118 -3.18 8.68 8.98
CA ALA A 118 -4.60 8.41 9.21
C ALA A 118 -5.05 8.88 10.59
N LEU A 119 -4.23 8.65 11.62
CA LEU A 119 -4.54 9.12 12.98
C LEU A 119 -4.64 10.63 13.04
N GLU A 120 -3.75 11.35 12.37
CA GLU A 120 -3.80 12.82 12.30
C GLU A 120 -5.07 13.30 11.58
N MET A 121 -5.59 12.52 10.64
CA MET A 121 -6.84 12.83 9.94
C MET A 121 -8.09 12.42 10.73
N GLY A 122 -7.94 11.78 11.88
CA GLY A 122 -9.06 11.32 12.69
C GLY A 122 -9.71 10.05 12.19
N ILE A 123 -9.04 9.27 11.36
CA ILE A 123 -9.56 8.01 10.81
C ILE A 123 -9.57 6.95 11.91
N LYS A 124 -10.63 6.15 11.97
CA LYS A 124 -10.84 5.18 13.04
C LYS A 124 -10.09 3.87 12.85
N GLY A 125 -9.78 3.51 11.62
CA GLY A 125 -9.10 2.26 11.32
C GLY A 125 -8.92 2.04 9.85
N PHE A 126 -8.18 0.99 9.51
CA PHE A 126 -8.00 0.53 8.14
C PHE A 126 -8.73 -0.78 7.91
N SER A 127 -9.40 -0.87 6.77
CA SER A 127 -9.87 -2.14 6.23
C SER A 127 -9.00 -2.56 5.07
N ALA A 128 -8.90 -3.85 4.82
CA ALA A 128 -8.19 -4.37 3.67
C ALA A 128 -8.70 -5.77 3.33
N GLU A 129 -8.54 -6.16 2.08
CA GLU A 129 -8.82 -7.52 1.64
C GLU A 129 -7.53 -8.14 1.14
N VAL A 130 -7.22 -9.35 1.61
CA VAL A 130 -6.00 -10.05 1.29
C VAL A 130 -6.34 -11.48 0.93
N LEU A 131 -5.86 -11.96 -0.22
CA LEU A 131 -6.04 -13.37 -0.57
C LEU A 131 -5.37 -14.25 0.49
N ALA A 132 -6.04 -15.36 0.86
CA ALA A 132 -5.56 -16.23 1.94
C ALA A 132 -4.17 -16.77 1.69
N GLU A 133 -3.79 -16.96 0.43
CA GLU A 133 -2.46 -17.44 0.03
C GLU A 133 -1.38 -16.36 0.11
N ASN A 134 -1.76 -15.08 0.21
CA ASN A 134 -0.80 -13.97 0.31
C ASN A 134 -0.33 -13.77 1.75
N LYS A 135 0.48 -14.68 2.23
CA LYS A 135 0.95 -14.70 3.62
C LYS A 135 1.89 -13.52 3.94
N LYS A 136 2.61 -13.04 2.94
CA LYS A 136 3.53 -11.90 3.11
C LYS A 136 2.76 -10.63 3.50
N MET A 137 1.65 -10.36 2.84
CA MET A 137 0.83 -9.19 3.13
C MET A 137 0.13 -9.34 4.48
N MET A 138 -0.33 -10.54 4.81
CA MET A 138 -0.90 -10.81 6.13
C MET A 138 0.10 -10.50 7.24
N TYR A 139 1.35 -10.89 7.05
CA TYR A 139 2.42 -10.59 8.00
C TYR A 139 2.56 -9.08 8.21
N VAL A 140 2.54 -8.30 7.13
CA VAL A 140 2.66 -6.83 7.20
C VAL A 140 1.53 -6.25 8.06
N PHE A 141 0.28 -6.66 7.82
CA PHE A 141 -0.85 -6.14 8.58
C PHE A 141 -0.79 -6.52 10.06
N HIS A 142 -0.32 -7.72 10.38
CA HIS A 142 -0.15 -8.13 11.79
C HIS A 142 0.96 -7.36 12.50
N LYS A 143 1.87 -6.73 11.77
CA LYS A 143 2.94 -5.90 12.31
C LYS A 143 2.55 -4.43 12.45
N SER A 144 1.28 -4.09 12.25
CA SER A 144 0.80 -2.70 12.31
C SER A 144 1.03 -2.03 13.66
N GLY A 145 1.02 -2.81 14.75
CA GLY A 145 1.09 -2.29 16.11
C GLY A 145 -0.26 -2.04 16.75
N TYR A 146 -1.36 -2.38 16.05
CA TYR A 146 -2.73 -2.23 16.54
C TYR A 146 -3.46 -3.57 16.48
N PRO A 147 -4.56 -3.72 17.24
CA PRO A 147 -5.38 -4.93 17.15
C PRO A 147 -5.90 -5.15 15.74
N VAL A 148 -5.79 -6.39 15.26
CA VAL A 148 -6.21 -6.78 13.92
C VAL A 148 -7.31 -7.80 14.01
N GLU A 149 -8.46 -7.50 13.43
CA GLU A 149 -9.57 -8.45 13.31
C GLU A 149 -9.53 -9.06 11.92
N VAL A 150 -9.64 -10.38 11.83
CA VAL A 150 -9.52 -11.11 10.57
C VAL A 150 -10.73 -12.02 10.41
N LYS A 151 -11.35 -11.96 9.23
CA LYS A 151 -12.46 -12.82 8.86
C LYS A 151 -12.14 -13.46 7.51
N LEU A 152 -12.21 -14.79 7.45
CA LEU A 152 -11.96 -15.53 6.21
C LEU A 152 -13.28 -15.90 5.55
N GLU A 153 -13.42 -15.57 4.27
CA GLU A 153 -14.61 -15.92 3.47
C GLU A 153 -14.18 -16.07 2.01
N ASP A 154 -14.53 -17.23 1.43
CA ASP A 154 -14.24 -17.52 0.02
C ASP A 154 -12.77 -17.31 -0.39
N GLY A 155 -11.85 -17.72 0.49
CA GLY A 155 -10.42 -17.62 0.21
C GLY A 155 -9.83 -16.22 0.36
N VAL A 156 -10.59 -15.27 0.90
CA VAL A 156 -10.16 -13.89 1.11
C VAL A 156 -10.28 -13.54 2.59
N TYR A 157 -9.20 -12.99 3.15
CA TYR A 157 -9.24 -12.40 4.47
C TYR A 157 -9.72 -10.97 4.37
N SER A 158 -10.79 -10.65 5.11
CA SER A 158 -11.21 -9.28 5.37
C SER A 158 -10.55 -8.85 6.66
N ILE A 159 -9.74 -7.81 6.62
CA ILE A 159 -8.94 -7.35 7.74
C ILE A 159 -9.47 -6.01 8.21
N TYR A 160 -9.55 -5.83 9.52
CA TYR A 160 -9.82 -4.53 10.12
C TYR A 160 -8.78 -4.24 11.19
N ILE A 161 -8.06 -3.14 11.04
CA ILE A 161 -7.10 -2.64 12.02
C ILE A 161 -7.77 -1.51 12.76
N ASP A 162 -8.01 -1.69 14.06
CA ASP A 162 -8.78 -0.77 14.88
C ASP A 162 -7.85 0.17 15.65
N PHE A 163 -7.83 1.44 15.25
CA PHE A 163 -7.00 2.46 15.89
C PHE A 163 -7.60 2.96 17.20
N THR A 164 -8.90 2.73 17.45
CA THR A 164 -9.59 3.23 18.64
C THR A 164 -9.25 2.43 19.90
N LYS A 165 -8.73 1.22 19.74
CA LYS A 165 -8.36 0.34 20.85
C LYS A 165 -6.92 0.54 21.34
N GLY A 166 -6.20 1.53 20.77
CA GLY A 166 -4.81 1.78 21.13
C GLY A 166 -3.85 0.75 20.57
N LYS A 167 -2.57 0.99 20.73
CA LYS A 167 -1.54 0.09 20.21
C LYS A 167 -1.52 -1.22 20.99
N SER A 168 -1.36 -2.33 20.27
CA SER A 168 -1.11 -3.63 20.90
C SER A 168 0.35 -3.68 21.38
N LYS A 169 0.56 -4.43 22.44
CA LYS A 169 1.90 -4.57 23.04
C LYS A 169 2.77 -5.58 22.28
#